data_5d98cd2de81795c8cc3fec5a7f8ca960
#
_entry.id   5d98cd2de81795c8cc3fec5a7f8ca960
#
_cell.length_a   1.000
_cell.length_b   1.000
_cell.length_c   1.000
_cell.angle_alpha   90.00
_cell.angle_beta   90.00
_cell.angle_gamma   90.00
#
_symmetry.space_group_name_H-M   'P 1'
#
loop_
_entity.id
_entity.type
_entity.pdbx_description
1 polymer ?
#
loop_
_entity_poly.entity_id
_entity_poly.type
_entity_poly.pdbx_seq_one_letter_code
_entity_poly.pdbx_strand_id
1 'polypeptide(L)'
;MALLEIHDLHARVAAPGGHEILKGVNLTLDKGQVHAIMGKNGSGKSTLAQVLMGRETYQVTQGSVLYNGKNLLELSTEERACEGVFLAFQYPVEIPGVSTSYFLKAAVNAVRRYHRQDELDAMDFLVLVKQKMALLKMDQSFMNRAVNEGFSGGERKRNEVFQMAVINPTLALMDETDSGLDIDALRIVANGANSLRSPDRAILAVTHYQRLLNYIQPDAVHVMLDGRIVKSGDKSLALELEAKGYDWIEKEVAQLA
;
A
#
# COMPACT_ATOMS: atom_id res chain seq x y z
N MET A 1 -5.53 -11.25 15.54
CA MET A 1 -4.21 -11.92 15.36
C MET A 1 -3.42 -11.08 14.38
N ALA A 2 -2.24 -10.63 14.79
CA ALA A 2 -1.44 -9.71 14.00
C ALA A 2 -1.10 -10.30 12.62
N LEU A 3 -1.35 -9.51 11.58
CA LEU A 3 -0.93 -9.82 10.21
C LEU A 3 0.47 -9.28 9.96
N LEU A 4 0.73 -8.05 10.43
CA LEU A 4 2.01 -7.35 10.29
C LEU A 4 2.44 -6.83 11.66
N GLU A 5 3.66 -7.15 12.06
CA GLU A 5 4.29 -6.68 13.28
C GLU A 5 5.65 -6.09 12.94
N ILE A 6 5.85 -4.84 13.28
CA ILE A 6 7.08 -4.09 13.05
C ILE A 6 7.63 -3.68 14.41
N HIS A 7 8.86 -4.07 14.70
CA HIS A 7 9.54 -3.78 15.97
C HIS A 7 10.86 -3.09 15.71
N ASP A 8 10.97 -1.86 16.24
CA ASP A 8 12.18 -1.03 16.22
C ASP A 8 12.87 -0.99 14.85
N LEU A 9 12.07 -0.78 13.78
CA LEU A 9 12.56 -0.85 12.42
C LEU A 9 13.34 0.40 12.03
N HIS A 10 14.61 0.21 11.69
CA HIS A 10 15.52 1.23 11.16
C HIS A 10 15.86 0.93 9.71
N ALA A 11 15.89 1.95 8.88
CA ALA A 11 16.28 1.81 7.49
C ALA A 11 16.93 3.08 6.95
N ARG A 12 17.92 2.91 6.08
CA ARG A 12 18.63 3.98 5.40
C ARG A 12 18.58 3.82 3.87
N VAL A 13 18.95 4.87 3.17
CA VAL A 13 19.19 4.78 1.72
C VAL A 13 20.35 3.81 1.46
N ALA A 14 20.17 2.87 0.54
CA ALA A 14 21.16 1.84 0.19
C ALA A 14 22.27 2.42 -0.74
N ALA A 15 22.93 3.49 -0.31
CA ALA A 15 24.04 4.11 -1.00
C ALA A 15 25.19 4.35 -0.01
N PRO A 16 26.45 4.43 -0.45
CA PRO A 16 27.57 4.82 0.42
C PRO A 16 27.29 6.14 1.12
N GLY A 17 27.28 6.15 2.46
CA GLY A 17 26.93 7.32 3.25
C GLY A 17 25.44 7.67 3.28
N GLY A 18 24.55 6.75 2.83
CA GLY A 18 23.11 6.95 2.83
C GLY A 18 22.58 7.28 4.23
N HIS A 19 21.76 8.34 4.32
CA HIS A 19 21.19 8.77 5.60
C HIS A 19 20.07 7.84 6.05
N GLU A 20 19.91 7.73 7.36
CA GLU A 20 18.84 6.99 8.01
C GLU A 20 17.52 7.74 7.85
N ILE A 21 16.46 7.02 7.42
CA ILE A 21 15.13 7.58 7.21
C ILE A 21 14.14 7.00 8.22
N LEU A 22 14.14 5.68 8.44
CA LEU A 22 13.34 5.05 9.49
C LEU A 22 14.22 4.89 10.72
N LYS A 23 13.71 5.34 11.88
CA LYS A 23 14.50 5.52 13.10
C LYS A 23 13.84 4.85 14.31
N GLY A 24 13.42 3.59 14.17
CA GLY A 24 12.75 2.82 15.22
C GLY A 24 11.24 2.84 15.10
N VAL A 25 10.72 2.42 13.91
CA VAL A 25 9.28 2.32 13.68
C VAL A 25 8.73 1.10 14.39
N ASN A 26 7.65 1.32 15.16
CA ASN A 26 6.85 0.25 15.77
C ASN A 26 5.42 0.34 15.27
N LEU A 27 4.88 -0.76 14.76
CA LEU A 27 3.51 -0.83 14.24
C LEU A 27 3.00 -2.26 14.31
N THR A 28 1.78 -2.44 14.80
CA THR A 28 1.05 -3.71 14.71
C THR A 28 -0.24 -3.48 13.93
N LEU A 29 -0.50 -4.36 12.95
CA LEU A 29 -1.69 -4.32 12.12
C LEU A 29 -2.33 -5.70 12.12
N ASP A 30 -3.54 -5.80 12.66
CA ASP A 30 -4.30 -7.04 12.71
C ASP A 30 -5.00 -7.34 11.37
N LYS A 31 -5.31 -8.61 11.16
CA LYS A 31 -6.22 -9.02 10.07
C LYS A 31 -7.57 -8.34 10.23
N GLY A 32 -8.17 -7.96 9.11
CA GLY A 32 -9.45 -7.27 9.07
C GLY A 32 -9.36 -5.77 9.23
N GLN A 33 -8.21 -5.22 9.65
CA GLN A 33 -8.06 -3.79 9.96
C GLN A 33 -7.56 -2.96 8.77
N VAL A 34 -7.92 -1.70 8.82
CA VAL A 34 -7.40 -0.64 7.95
C VAL A 34 -6.73 0.40 8.83
N HIS A 35 -5.42 0.54 8.68
CA HIS A 35 -4.66 1.59 9.35
C HIS A 35 -4.24 2.67 8.36
N ALA A 36 -4.12 3.90 8.84
CA ALA A 36 -3.59 5.02 8.08
C ALA A 36 -2.31 5.55 8.71
N ILE A 37 -1.31 5.86 7.89
CA ILE A 37 -0.12 6.60 8.32
C ILE A 37 -0.19 7.99 7.71
N MET A 38 -0.20 9.00 8.56
CA MET A 38 -0.18 10.41 8.21
C MET A 38 1.11 11.06 8.66
N GLY A 39 1.50 12.17 8.03
CA GLY A 39 2.72 12.91 8.39
C GLY A 39 3.13 13.88 7.30
N LYS A 40 3.98 14.85 7.64
CA LYS A 40 4.56 15.80 6.68
C LYS A 40 5.36 15.07 5.59
N ASN A 41 5.56 15.73 4.46
CA ASN A 41 6.45 15.21 3.41
C ASN A 41 7.87 15.01 3.98
N GLY A 42 8.50 13.91 3.59
CA GLY A 42 9.82 13.54 4.10
C GLY A 42 9.83 12.86 5.48
N SER A 43 8.68 12.60 6.12
CA SER A 43 8.65 11.93 7.44
C SER A 43 8.97 10.42 7.40
N GLY A 44 9.09 9.80 6.21
CA GLY A 44 9.45 8.38 6.07
C GLY A 44 8.30 7.45 5.67
N LYS A 45 7.08 7.95 5.45
CA LYS A 45 5.88 7.15 5.14
C LYS A 45 6.06 6.24 3.92
N SER A 46 6.41 6.82 2.77
CA SER A 46 6.65 6.06 1.53
C SER A 46 7.85 5.13 1.65
N THR A 47 8.87 5.55 2.42
CA THR A 47 10.02 4.71 2.72
C THR A 47 9.59 3.46 3.47
N LEU A 48 8.71 3.57 4.48
CA LEU A 48 8.18 2.40 5.19
C LEU A 48 7.47 1.44 4.24
N ALA A 49 6.56 1.94 3.38
CA ALA A 49 5.85 1.11 2.42
C ALA A 49 6.82 0.39 1.45
N GLN A 50 7.86 1.09 0.98
CA GLN A 50 8.86 0.54 0.07
C GLN A 50 9.79 -0.48 0.76
N VAL A 51 10.18 -0.26 2.01
CA VAL A 51 10.95 -1.22 2.82
C VAL A 51 10.14 -2.49 3.06
N LEU A 52 8.86 -2.37 3.38
CA LEU A 52 7.97 -3.53 3.56
C LEU A 52 7.82 -4.33 2.25
N MET A 53 7.87 -3.67 1.09
CA MET A 53 7.86 -4.35 -0.21
C MET A 53 9.23 -4.92 -0.62
N GLY A 54 10.32 -4.57 0.06
CA GLY A 54 11.65 -5.09 -0.23
C GLY A 54 12.39 -4.34 -1.34
N ARG A 55 12.16 -3.03 -1.49
CA ARG A 55 12.85 -2.20 -2.49
C ARG A 55 14.33 -2.08 -2.13
N GLU A 56 15.21 -2.46 -3.06
CA GLU A 56 16.67 -2.45 -2.90
C GLU A 56 17.28 -1.05 -2.71
N THR A 57 16.50 0.01 -2.97
CA THR A 57 16.91 1.41 -2.70
C THR A 57 17.08 1.70 -1.22
N TYR A 58 16.57 0.82 -0.35
CA TYR A 58 16.68 0.96 1.11
C TYR A 58 17.34 -0.28 1.72
N GLN A 59 18.12 -0.06 2.78
CA GLN A 59 18.74 -1.09 3.59
C GLN A 59 18.20 -1.02 5.00
N VAL A 60 17.60 -2.11 5.49
CA VAL A 60 17.26 -2.27 6.90
C VAL A 60 18.54 -2.46 7.70
N THR A 61 18.70 -1.68 8.76
CA THR A 61 19.90 -1.67 9.62
C THR A 61 19.64 -2.27 10.98
N GLN A 62 18.40 -2.21 11.47
CA GLN A 62 17.99 -2.74 12.78
C GLN A 62 16.49 -3.03 12.79
N GLY A 63 16.04 -3.85 13.75
CA GLY A 63 14.65 -4.20 13.97
C GLY A 63 14.21 -5.45 13.25
N SER A 64 12.92 -5.75 13.35
CA SER A 64 12.31 -6.93 12.74
C SER A 64 10.94 -6.61 12.18
N VAL A 65 10.55 -7.38 11.15
CA VAL A 65 9.22 -7.31 10.55
C VAL A 65 8.69 -8.73 10.40
N LEU A 66 7.61 -9.03 11.12
CA LEU A 66 6.89 -10.28 10.98
C LEU A 66 5.63 -10.05 10.15
N TYR A 67 5.43 -10.86 9.15
CA TYR A 67 4.23 -10.90 8.33
C TYR A 67 3.61 -12.29 8.39
N ASN A 68 2.40 -12.38 8.92
CA ASN A 68 1.71 -13.66 9.15
C ASN A 68 2.60 -14.68 9.89
N GLY A 69 3.39 -14.19 10.86
CA GLY A 69 4.34 -14.96 11.67
C GLY A 69 5.68 -15.31 10.99
N LYS A 70 5.90 -14.92 9.73
CA LYS A 70 7.15 -15.14 9.00
C LYS A 70 8.01 -13.87 9.02
N ASN A 71 9.34 -14.02 9.04
CA ASN A 71 10.24 -12.89 8.89
C ASN A 71 10.17 -12.32 7.46
N LEU A 72 9.52 -11.14 7.31
CA LEU A 72 9.35 -10.51 6.01
C LEU A 72 10.68 -10.06 5.39
N LEU A 73 11.66 -9.71 6.22
CA LEU A 73 12.94 -9.18 5.75
C LEU A 73 13.81 -10.21 5.04
N GLU A 74 13.56 -11.52 5.28
CA GLU A 74 14.27 -12.62 4.63
C GLU A 74 13.69 -12.96 3.24
N LEU A 75 12.48 -12.47 2.94
CA LEU A 75 11.82 -12.76 1.66
C LEU A 75 12.25 -11.78 0.58
N SER A 76 12.46 -12.28 -0.63
CA SER A 76 12.66 -11.44 -1.81
C SER A 76 11.38 -10.63 -2.13
N THR A 77 11.50 -9.60 -2.99
CA THR A 77 10.35 -8.80 -3.43
C THR A 77 9.27 -9.66 -4.09
N GLU A 78 9.68 -10.64 -4.91
CA GLU A 78 8.79 -11.57 -5.58
C GLU A 78 8.08 -12.50 -4.58
N GLU A 79 8.81 -13.02 -3.60
CA GLU A 79 8.23 -13.86 -2.53
C GLU A 79 7.23 -13.08 -1.69
N ARG A 80 7.55 -11.82 -1.32
CA ARG A 80 6.59 -10.94 -0.61
C ARG A 80 5.31 -10.74 -1.42
N ALA A 81 5.42 -10.49 -2.73
CA ALA A 81 4.27 -10.36 -3.61
C ALA A 81 3.46 -11.66 -3.67
N CYS A 82 4.11 -12.82 -3.77
CA CYS A 82 3.46 -14.13 -3.76
C CYS A 82 2.81 -14.46 -2.40
N GLU A 83 3.40 -14.05 -1.28
CA GLU A 83 2.82 -14.17 0.06
C GLU A 83 1.61 -13.23 0.27
N GLY A 84 1.33 -12.35 -0.70
CA GLY A 84 0.15 -11.49 -0.71
C GLY A 84 0.39 -10.07 -0.19
N VAL A 85 1.63 -9.57 -0.21
CA VAL A 85 1.93 -8.15 -0.01
C VAL A 85 1.84 -7.42 -1.34
N PHE A 86 1.05 -6.35 -1.42
CA PHE A 86 0.89 -5.52 -2.61
C PHE A 86 1.18 -4.07 -2.28
N LEU A 87 1.91 -3.38 -3.15
CA LEU A 87 2.15 -1.95 -3.04
C LEU A 87 1.50 -1.20 -4.20
N ALA A 88 0.51 -0.36 -3.89
CA ALA A 88 0.01 0.66 -4.79
C ALA A 88 0.93 1.88 -4.69
N PHE A 89 1.61 2.19 -5.80
CA PHE A 89 2.66 3.21 -5.83
C PHE A 89 2.10 4.63 -5.89
N GLN A 90 2.84 5.58 -5.32
CA GLN A 90 2.57 7.00 -5.51
C GLN A 90 2.59 7.37 -7.01
N TYR A 91 3.57 6.85 -7.74
CA TYR A 91 3.70 6.98 -9.20
C TYR A 91 3.70 5.59 -9.85
N PRO A 92 2.54 5.13 -10.36
CA PRO A 92 2.44 3.82 -11.01
C PRO A 92 3.37 3.69 -12.20
N VAL A 93 4.11 2.57 -12.25
CA VAL A 93 5.11 2.30 -13.28
C VAL A 93 4.44 1.97 -14.61
N GLU A 94 5.01 2.46 -15.71
CA GLU A 94 4.63 2.07 -17.08
C GLU A 94 5.43 0.82 -17.50
N ILE A 95 4.75 -0.13 -18.18
CA ILE A 95 5.38 -1.29 -18.78
C ILE A 95 5.03 -1.30 -20.27
N PRO A 96 5.81 -0.59 -21.10
CA PRO A 96 5.51 -0.47 -22.53
C PRO A 96 5.48 -1.83 -23.23
N GLY A 97 4.51 -2.00 -24.12
CA GLY A 97 4.38 -3.22 -24.92
C GLY A 97 3.82 -4.45 -24.18
N VAL A 98 3.59 -4.37 -22.87
CA VAL A 98 2.97 -5.45 -22.08
C VAL A 98 1.52 -5.11 -21.78
N SER A 99 0.57 -5.81 -22.38
CA SER A 99 -0.85 -5.55 -22.14
C SER A 99 -1.23 -5.83 -20.68
N THR A 100 -2.17 -5.04 -20.15
CA THR A 100 -2.71 -5.23 -18.80
C THR A 100 -3.25 -6.64 -18.58
N SER A 101 -3.90 -7.22 -19.60
CA SER A 101 -4.40 -8.61 -19.55
C SER A 101 -3.27 -9.62 -19.37
N TYR A 102 -2.22 -9.51 -20.16
CA TYR A 102 -1.07 -10.42 -20.06
C TYR A 102 -0.37 -10.31 -18.71
N PHE A 103 -0.09 -9.08 -18.29
CA PHE A 103 0.52 -8.80 -16.99
C PHE A 103 -0.28 -9.40 -15.82
N LEU A 104 -1.59 -9.13 -15.77
CA LEU A 104 -2.43 -9.61 -14.67
C LEU A 104 -2.57 -11.13 -14.65
N LYS A 105 -2.72 -11.76 -15.82
CA LYS A 105 -2.77 -13.23 -15.89
C LYS A 105 -1.47 -13.85 -15.40
N ALA A 106 -0.33 -13.30 -15.82
CA ALA A 106 0.98 -13.77 -15.38
C ALA A 106 1.15 -13.61 -13.86
N ALA A 107 0.77 -12.44 -13.31
CA ALA A 107 0.86 -12.15 -11.86
C ALA A 107 -0.01 -13.08 -11.03
N VAL A 108 -1.30 -13.25 -11.40
CA VAL A 108 -2.23 -14.14 -10.67
C VAL A 108 -1.72 -15.58 -10.71
N ASN A 109 -1.27 -16.06 -11.86
CA ASN A 109 -0.79 -17.42 -11.99
C ASN A 109 0.57 -17.64 -11.28
N ALA A 110 1.42 -16.61 -11.19
CA ALA A 110 2.64 -16.69 -10.37
C ALA A 110 2.31 -16.90 -8.89
N VAL A 111 1.35 -16.14 -8.34
CA VAL A 111 0.88 -16.29 -6.96
C VAL A 111 0.28 -17.70 -6.75
N ARG A 112 -0.58 -18.15 -7.64
CA ARG A 112 -1.22 -19.48 -7.56
C ARG A 112 -0.17 -20.60 -7.59
N ARG A 113 0.79 -20.52 -8.49
CA ARG A 113 1.90 -21.49 -8.60
C ARG A 113 2.74 -21.52 -7.32
N TYR A 114 3.05 -20.37 -6.75
CA TYR A 114 3.78 -20.27 -5.47
C TYR A 114 3.05 -21.04 -4.35
N HIS A 115 1.72 -20.93 -4.30
CA HIS A 115 0.88 -21.65 -3.35
C HIS A 115 0.47 -23.06 -3.80
N ARG A 116 1.09 -23.62 -4.85
CA ARG A 116 0.80 -24.96 -5.40
C ARG A 116 -0.67 -25.16 -5.79
N GLN A 117 -1.29 -24.09 -6.28
CA GLN A 117 -2.65 -24.11 -6.84
C GLN A 117 -2.57 -24.20 -8.37
N ASP A 118 -3.62 -24.77 -8.98
CA ASP A 118 -3.73 -24.80 -10.44
C ASP A 118 -3.80 -23.40 -11.02
N GLU A 119 -3.10 -23.18 -12.13
CA GLU A 119 -3.16 -21.91 -12.85
C GLU A 119 -4.56 -21.68 -13.45
N LEU A 120 -4.99 -20.41 -13.47
CA LEU A 120 -6.21 -20.05 -14.17
C LEU A 120 -6.00 -20.20 -15.68
N ASP A 121 -6.92 -20.87 -16.34
CA ASP A 121 -6.98 -20.86 -17.79
C ASP A 121 -7.43 -19.49 -18.33
N ALA A 122 -7.63 -19.37 -19.64
CA ALA A 122 -8.05 -18.12 -20.26
C ALA A 122 -9.48 -17.74 -19.92
N MET A 123 -10.37 -18.72 -19.75
CA MET A 123 -11.79 -18.49 -19.48
C MET A 123 -12.01 -18.09 -18.03
N ASP A 124 -11.39 -18.80 -17.09
CA ASP A 124 -11.48 -18.50 -15.65
C ASP A 124 -10.89 -17.13 -15.34
N PHE A 125 -9.74 -16.81 -15.96
CA PHE A 125 -9.13 -15.49 -15.84
C PHE A 125 -10.06 -14.38 -16.38
N LEU A 126 -10.69 -14.61 -17.53
CA LEU A 126 -11.64 -13.65 -18.13
C LEU A 126 -12.85 -13.39 -17.22
N VAL A 127 -13.38 -14.44 -16.57
CA VAL A 127 -14.49 -14.32 -15.61
C VAL A 127 -14.06 -13.47 -14.41
N LEU A 128 -12.89 -13.77 -13.81
CA LEU A 128 -12.32 -12.99 -12.69
C LEU A 128 -12.20 -11.51 -13.06
N VAL A 129 -11.57 -11.22 -14.19
CA VAL A 129 -11.33 -9.85 -14.65
C VAL A 129 -12.63 -9.09 -14.87
N LYS A 130 -13.61 -9.68 -15.56
CA LYS A 130 -14.91 -9.05 -15.80
C LYS A 130 -15.63 -8.68 -14.51
N GLN A 131 -15.60 -9.55 -13.50
CA GLN A 131 -16.18 -9.26 -12.19
C GLN A 131 -15.52 -8.04 -11.53
N LYS A 132 -14.18 -7.97 -11.56
CA LYS A 132 -13.44 -6.86 -10.96
C LYS A 132 -13.60 -5.55 -11.73
N MET A 133 -13.67 -5.61 -13.06
CA MET A 133 -13.95 -4.44 -13.90
C MET A 133 -15.35 -3.87 -13.65
N ALA A 134 -16.37 -4.73 -13.53
CA ALA A 134 -17.72 -4.30 -13.20
C ALA A 134 -17.79 -3.58 -11.85
N LEU A 135 -17.10 -4.12 -10.83
CA LEU A 135 -17.00 -3.53 -9.49
C LEU A 135 -16.38 -2.12 -9.51
N LEU A 136 -15.35 -1.92 -10.33
CA LEU A 136 -14.59 -0.67 -10.43
C LEU A 136 -15.08 0.26 -11.55
N LYS A 137 -16.16 -0.11 -12.25
CA LYS A 137 -16.72 0.62 -13.41
C LYS A 137 -15.65 0.93 -14.46
N MET A 138 -14.77 -0.03 -14.75
CA MET A 138 -13.71 0.11 -15.73
C MET A 138 -14.15 -0.36 -17.11
N ASP A 139 -13.67 0.35 -18.14
CA ASP A 139 -13.91 -0.03 -19.54
C ASP A 139 -13.02 -1.21 -19.96
N GLN A 140 -13.59 -2.12 -20.77
CA GLN A 140 -12.86 -3.32 -21.23
C GLN A 140 -11.62 -3.00 -22.09
N SER A 141 -11.56 -1.82 -22.71
CA SER A 141 -10.40 -1.41 -23.51
C SER A 141 -9.10 -1.34 -22.70
N PHE A 142 -9.17 -1.14 -21.38
CA PHE A 142 -8.01 -1.14 -20.49
C PHE A 142 -7.21 -2.45 -20.56
N MET A 143 -7.88 -3.58 -20.80
CA MET A 143 -7.23 -4.90 -20.84
C MET A 143 -6.24 -5.06 -21.99
N ASN A 144 -6.49 -4.39 -23.11
CA ASN A 144 -5.68 -4.47 -24.32
C ASN A 144 -4.57 -3.41 -24.36
N ARG A 145 -4.65 -2.37 -23.50
CA ARG A 145 -3.63 -1.31 -23.42
C ARG A 145 -2.43 -1.82 -22.62
N ALA A 146 -1.25 -1.37 -22.98
CA ALA A 146 -0.06 -1.61 -22.19
C ALA A 146 -0.19 -1.01 -20.78
N VAL A 147 0.41 -1.67 -19.79
CA VAL A 147 0.28 -1.25 -18.37
C VAL A 147 0.71 0.19 -18.20
N ASN A 148 -0.24 1.05 -17.86
CA ASN A 148 -0.09 2.48 -17.56
C ASN A 148 0.48 3.35 -18.71
N GLU A 149 0.81 2.78 -19.88
CA GLU A 149 1.36 3.52 -21.02
C GLU A 149 0.33 4.48 -21.61
N GLY A 150 0.67 5.77 -21.63
CA GLY A 150 -0.22 6.82 -22.11
C GLY A 150 -1.49 7.04 -21.29
N PHE A 151 -1.57 6.51 -20.06
CA PHE A 151 -2.68 6.74 -19.16
C PHE A 151 -2.56 8.11 -18.50
N SER A 152 -3.69 8.78 -18.31
CA SER A 152 -3.78 9.94 -17.41
C SER A 152 -3.47 9.53 -15.95
N GLY A 153 -3.16 10.50 -15.10
CA GLY A 153 -2.90 10.21 -13.67
C GLY A 153 -4.06 9.45 -13.00
N GLY A 154 -5.29 9.85 -13.27
CA GLY A 154 -6.48 9.17 -12.75
C GLY A 154 -6.68 7.75 -13.30
N GLU A 155 -6.39 7.54 -14.60
CA GLU A 155 -6.44 6.20 -15.20
C GLU A 155 -5.38 5.27 -14.60
N ARG A 156 -4.15 5.76 -14.36
CA ARG A 156 -3.07 4.99 -13.72
C ARG A 156 -3.47 4.51 -12.34
N LYS A 157 -4.02 5.40 -11.51
CA LYS A 157 -4.48 5.04 -10.15
C LYS A 157 -5.64 4.06 -10.18
N ARG A 158 -6.61 4.22 -11.08
CA ARG A 158 -7.69 3.24 -11.26
C ARG A 158 -7.16 1.89 -11.71
N ASN A 159 -6.20 1.88 -12.65
CA ASN A 159 -5.58 0.63 -13.10
C ASN A 159 -4.82 -0.08 -11.98
N GLU A 160 -4.15 0.66 -11.10
CA GLU A 160 -3.45 0.11 -9.95
C GLU A 160 -4.40 -0.52 -8.94
N VAL A 161 -5.51 0.17 -8.63
CA VAL A 161 -6.57 -0.40 -7.77
C VAL A 161 -7.23 -1.62 -8.45
N PHE A 162 -7.37 -1.62 -9.76
CA PHE A 162 -7.83 -2.77 -10.50
C PHE A 162 -6.85 -3.95 -10.41
N GLN A 163 -5.56 -3.71 -10.57
CA GLN A 163 -4.52 -4.73 -10.36
C GLN A 163 -4.62 -5.31 -8.94
N MET A 164 -4.72 -4.45 -7.93
CA MET A 164 -4.90 -4.84 -6.54
C MET A 164 -6.16 -5.70 -6.36
N ALA A 165 -7.28 -5.33 -6.96
CA ALA A 165 -8.52 -6.09 -6.86
C ALA A 165 -8.45 -7.46 -7.55
N VAL A 166 -7.72 -7.60 -8.67
CA VAL A 166 -7.54 -8.86 -9.41
C VAL A 166 -6.55 -9.77 -8.69
N ILE A 167 -5.40 -9.27 -8.25
CA ILE A 167 -4.36 -10.02 -7.52
C ILE A 167 -4.88 -10.43 -6.14
N ASN A 168 -5.73 -9.61 -5.53
CA ASN A 168 -6.44 -9.91 -4.29
C ASN A 168 -5.49 -10.17 -3.09
N PRO A 169 -4.62 -9.20 -2.74
CA PRO A 169 -3.59 -9.38 -1.72
C PRO A 169 -4.17 -9.53 -0.31
N THR A 170 -3.36 -10.09 0.60
CA THR A 170 -3.66 -10.17 2.04
C THR A 170 -3.29 -8.87 2.76
N LEU A 171 -2.21 -8.22 2.35
CA LEU A 171 -1.78 -6.90 2.83
C LEU A 171 -1.67 -5.93 1.65
N ALA A 172 -2.52 -4.91 1.63
CA ALA A 172 -2.44 -3.82 0.67
C ALA A 172 -1.76 -2.60 1.31
N LEU A 173 -0.61 -2.22 0.78
CA LEU A 173 0.09 -0.98 1.09
C LEU A 173 -0.32 0.05 0.04
N MET A 174 -0.95 1.15 0.44
CA MET A 174 -1.43 2.19 -0.48
C MET A 174 -0.62 3.47 -0.23
N ASP A 175 0.35 3.76 -1.11
CA ASP A 175 1.24 4.91 -0.95
C ASP A 175 0.74 6.11 -1.75
N GLU A 176 0.17 7.10 -1.05
CA GLU A 176 -0.38 8.35 -1.60
C GLU A 176 -1.25 8.14 -2.86
N THR A 177 -2.08 7.10 -2.83
CA THR A 177 -2.95 6.72 -3.97
C THR A 177 -4.02 7.78 -4.30
N ASP A 178 -4.22 8.75 -3.42
CA ASP A 178 -5.14 9.87 -3.55
C ASP A 178 -4.51 11.13 -4.17
N SER A 179 -3.20 11.15 -4.32
CA SER A 179 -2.47 12.32 -4.84
C SER A 179 -2.86 12.63 -6.30
N GLY A 180 -3.25 13.89 -6.55
CA GLY A 180 -3.59 14.37 -7.90
C GLY A 180 -4.92 13.86 -8.47
N LEU A 181 -5.77 13.22 -7.65
CA LEU A 181 -7.09 12.75 -8.07
C LEU A 181 -8.18 13.82 -7.86
N ASP A 182 -9.11 13.89 -8.81
CA ASP A 182 -10.40 14.54 -8.62
C ASP A 182 -11.30 13.70 -7.67
N ILE A 183 -12.44 14.28 -7.27
CA ILE A 183 -13.34 13.64 -6.30
C ILE A 183 -13.90 12.31 -6.82
N ASP A 184 -14.19 12.20 -8.11
CA ASP A 184 -14.79 11.00 -8.70
C ASP A 184 -13.75 9.86 -8.80
N ALA A 185 -12.53 10.17 -9.23
CA ALA A 185 -11.43 9.22 -9.24
C ALA A 185 -11.07 8.76 -7.83
N LEU A 186 -11.06 9.68 -6.84
CA LEU A 186 -10.83 9.35 -5.43
C LEU A 186 -11.89 8.37 -4.89
N ARG A 187 -13.16 8.57 -5.22
CA ARG A 187 -14.24 7.66 -4.83
C ARG A 187 -14.06 6.25 -5.43
N ILE A 188 -13.64 6.16 -6.69
CA ILE A 188 -13.37 4.87 -7.34
C ILE A 188 -12.22 4.14 -6.65
N VAL A 189 -11.12 4.83 -6.35
CA VAL A 189 -9.97 4.29 -5.62
C VAL A 189 -10.39 3.79 -4.24
N ALA A 190 -11.11 4.61 -3.49
CA ALA A 190 -11.59 4.26 -2.15
C ALA A 190 -12.58 3.08 -2.18
N ASN A 191 -13.50 3.03 -3.14
CA ASN A 191 -14.43 1.91 -3.32
C ASN A 191 -13.68 0.62 -3.66
N GLY A 192 -12.64 0.71 -4.50
CA GLY A 192 -11.77 -0.41 -4.81
C GLY A 192 -11.06 -0.94 -3.56
N ALA A 193 -10.46 -0.07 -2.76
CA ALA A 193 -9.84 -0.44 -1.49
C ALA A 193 -10.87 -1.08 -0.53
N ASN A 194 -12.03 -0.47 -0.37
CA ASN A 194 -13.09 -1.00 0.48
C ASN A 194 -13.61 -2.37 0.01
N SER A 195 -13.58 -2.66 -1.30
CA SER A 195 -13.97 -3.95 -1.84
C SER A 195 -13.03 -5.10 -1.44
N LEU A 196 -11.82 -4.76 -1.01
CA LEU A 196 -10.83 -5.71 -0.50
C LEU A 196 -11.01 -6.01 0.99
N ARG A 197 -11.81 -5.23 1.71
CA ARG A 197 -12.02 -5.47 3.14
C ARG A 197 -12.57 -6.88 3.37
N SER A 198 -11.92 -7.63 4.22
CA SER A 198 -12.34 -8.94 4.68
C SER A 198 -11.67 -9.24 6.03
N PRO A 199 -12.18 -10.20 6.80
CA PRO A 199 -11.57 -10.58 8.08
C PRO A 199 -10.12 -11.05 7.99
N ASP A 200 -9.68 -11.48 6.80
CA ASP A 200 -8.35 -12.07 6.59
C ASP A 200 -7.35 -11.11 5.95
N ARG A 201 -7.75 -9.87 5.64
CA ARG A 201 -6.93 -8.88 4.94
C ARG A 201 -6.74 -7.63 5.75
N ALA A 202 -5.64 -6.94 5.48
CA ALA A 202 -5.39 -5.63 6.05
C ALA A 202 -4.98 -4.62 4.98
N ILE A 203 -5.25 -3.36 5.26
CA ILE A 203 -4.86 -2.22 4.42
C ILE A 203 -4.04 -1.25 5.26
N LEU A 204 -2.88 -0.87 4.78
CA LEU A 204 -2.08 0.22 5.33
C LEU A 204 -2.05 1.37 4.33
N ALA A 205 -2.84 2.40 4.58
CA ALA A 205 -2.93 3.58 3.73
C ALA A 205 -1.93 4.65 4.20
N VAL A 206 -1.02 5.03 3.32
CA VAL A 206 -0.12 6.16 3.53
C VAL A 206 -0.70 7.36 2.79
N THR A 207 -1.03 8.42 3.51
CA THR A 207 -1.55 9.65 2.93
C THR A 207 -1.23 10.86 3.80
N HIS A 208 -1.17 12.02 3.21
CA HIS A 208 -1.13 13.29 3.92
C HIS A 208 -2.46 14.06 3.84
N TYR A 209 -3.47 13.47 3.17
CA TYR A 209 -4.80 14.05 3.00
C TYR A 209 -5.88 13.24 3.72
N GLN A 210 -6.70 13.91 4.48
CA GLN A 210 -7.86 13.30 5.13
C GLN A 210 -8.94 12.84 4.11
N ARG A 211 -8.98 13.44 2.93
CA ARG A 211 -10.04 13.15 1.94
C ARG A 211 -10.20 11.67 1.62
N LEU A 212 -9.09 10.92 1.48
CA LEU A 212 -9.13 9.48 1.28
C LEU A 212 -9.73 8.77 2.50
N LEU A 213 -9.34 9.19 3.71
CA LEU A 213 -9.76 8.56 4.96
C LEU A 213 -11.24 8.73 5.25
N ASN A 214 -11.89 9.78 4.70
CA ASN A 214 -13.35 9.95 4.78
C ASN A 214 -14.10 8.82 4.05
N TYR A 215 -13.52 8.24 3.01
CA TYR A 215 -14.11 7.14 2.25
C TYR A 215 -13.66 5.77 2.74
N ILE A 216 -12.39 5.60 3.12
CA ILE A 216 -11.84 4.31 3.55
C ILE A 216 -12.14 4.05 5.04
N GLN A 217 -12.28 5.07 5.86
CA GLN A 217 -12.57 4.98 7.31
C GLN A 217 -11.61 4.00 8.02
N PRO A 218 -10.41 4.44 8.40
CA PRO A 218 -9.43 3.59 9.07
C PRO A 218 -9.87 3.26 10.51
N ASP A 219 -9.46 2.08 10.98
CA ASP A 219 -9.63 1.64 12.37
C ASP A 219 -8.63 2.33 13.31
N ALA A 220 -7.43 2.64 12.79
CA ALA A 220 -6.41 3.41 13.50
C ALA A 220 -5.68 4.38 12.56
N VAL A 221 -5.24 5.50 13.12
CA VAL A 221 -4.43 6.53 12.46
C VAL A 221 -3.13 6.70 13.24
N HIS A 222 -2.02 6.67 12.53
CA HIS A 222 -0.68 6.83 13.06
C HIS A 222 -0.03 8.08 12.48
N VAL A 223 0.63 8.87 13.32
CA VAL A 223 1.37 10.05 12.89
C VAL A 223 2.85 9.73 12.84
N MET A 224 3.44 9.90 11.66
CA MET A 224 4.86 9.69 11.44
C MET A 224 5.59 11.05 11.36
N LEU A 225 6.62 11.22 12.20
CA LEU A 225 7.54 12.34 12.18
C LEU A 225 8.97 11.82 12.25
N ASP A 226 9.84 12.39 11.43
CA ASP A 226 11.29 12.10 11.43
C ASP A 226 11.61 10.60 11.55
N GLY A 227 10.94 9.77 10.76
CA GLY A 227 11.17 8.33 10.69
C GLY A 227 10.60 7.50 11.87
N ARG A 228 9.74 8.07 12.69
CA ARG A 228 9.13 7.41 13.85
C ARG A 228 7.62 7.57 13.87
N ILE A 229 6.88 6.58 14.34
CA ILE A 229 5.47 6.75 14.71
C ILE A 229 5.46 7.39 16.11
N VAL A 230 4.99 8.63 16.18
CA VAL A 230 5.03 9.44 17.42
C VAL A 230 3.68 9.51 18.12
N LYS A 231 2.59 9.27 17.41
CA LYS A 231 1.24 9.28 17.98
C LYS A 231 0.35 8.30 17.21
N SER A 232 -0.53 7.63 17.94
CA SER A 232 -1.55 6.75 17.37
C SER A 232 -2.89 7.06 18.00
N GLY A 233 -3.96 6.95 17.23
CA GLY A 233 -5.33 7.19 17.68
C GLY A 233 -6.35 6.61 16.71
N ASP A 234 -7.60 6.91 16.95
CA ASP A 234 -8.70 6.57 16.04
C ASP A 234 -8.83 7.60 14.90
N LYS A 235 -9.89 7.49 14.12
CA LYS A 235 -10.17 8.41 13.00
C LYS A 235 -10.27 9.89 13.41
N SER A 236 -10.52 10.21 14.69
CA SER A 236 -10.59 11.60 15.16
C SER A 236 -9.23 12.29 15.08
N LEU A 237 -8.14 11.52 15.21
CA LEU A 237 -6.78 12.05 15.07
C LEU A 237 -6.54 12.65 13.67
N ALA A 238 -7.10 12.05 12.61
CA ALA A 238 -7.01 12.60 11.25
C ALA A 238 -7.74 13.95 11.13
N LEU A 239 -8.91 14.09 11.78
CA LEU A 239 -9.65 15.35 11.82
C LEU A 239 -8.87 16.45 12.56
N GLU A 240 -8.24 16.09 13.67
CA GLU A 240 -7.39 17.03 14.42
C GLU A 240 -6.19 17.50 13.61
N LEU A 241 -5.56 16.59 12.87
CA LEU A 241 -4.43 16.93 12.00
C LEU A 241 -4.85 17.87 10.87
N GLU A 242 -6.03 17.68 10.27
CA GLU A 242 -6.53 18.60 9.25
C GLU A 242 -6.83 19.98 9.84
N ALA A 243 -7.44 20.03 11.02
CA ALA A 243 -7.82 21.29 11.67
C ALA A 243 -6.63 22.08 12.22
N LYS A 244 -5.65 21.39 12.81
CA LYS A 244 -4.56 22.02 13.62
C LYS A 244 -3.17 21.92 12.94
N GLY A 245 -3.05 21.15 11.84
CA GLY A 245 -1.75 20.83 11.25
C GLY A 245 -0.93 19.87 12.13
N TYR A 246 0.38 19.78 11.88
CA TYR A 246 1.30 18.88 12.59
C TYR A 246 2.09 19.56 13.72
N ASP A 247 2.10 20.88 13.79
CA ASP A 247 2.98 21.66 14.69
C ASP A 247 2.75 21.39 16.18
N TRP A 248 1.52 21.05 16.55
CA TRP A 248 1.19 20.72 17.93
C TRP A 248 1.78 19.37 18.36
N ILE A 249 1.83 18.39 17.46
CA ILE A 249 2.47 17.09 17.73
C ILE A 249 3.99 17.27 17.82
N GLU A 250 4.59 18.09 16.94
CA GLU A 250 6.04 18.40 17.02
C GLU A 250 6.41 19.00 18.36
N LYS A 251 5.58 19.90 18.89
CA LYS A 251 5.77 20.47 20.22
C LYS A 251 5.63 19.45 21.35
N GLU A 252 4.62 18.57 21.27
CA GLU A 252 4.47 17.47 22.24
C GLU A 252 5.69 16.55 22.25
N VAL A 253 6.18 16.14 21.09
CA VAL A 253 7.36 15.27 20.97
C VAL A 253 8.61 15.96 21.48
N ALA A 254 8.80 17.25 21.18
CA ALA A 254 9.95 18.03 21.68
C ALA A 254 9.96 18.22 23.20
N GLN A 255 8.80 18.14 23.87
CA GLN A 255 8.70 18.21 25.33
C GLN A 255 8.98 16.87 26.02
N LEU A 256 8.92 15.76 25.28
CA LEU A 256 9.14 14.40 25.81
C LEU A 256 10.56 13.88 25.54
N ALA A 257 11.34 14.56 24.71
CA ALA A 257 12.73 14.24 24.35
C ALA A 257 13.74 14.99 25.26
#